data_b6667c74370e000b53c7668a29b97f48
#
_entry.id   b6667c74370e000b53c7668a29b97f48
#
_cell.length_a   1.000
_cell.length_b   1.000
_cell.length_c   1.000
_cell.angle_alpha   90.00
_cell.angle_beta   90.00
_cell.angle_gamma   90.00
#
_symmetry.space_group_name_H-M   'P 1'
#
loop_
_entity.id
_entity.type
_entity.pdbx_description
1 polymer ?
#
loop_
_entity_poly.entity_id
_entity_poly.type
_entity_poly.pdbx_seq_one_letter_code
_entity_poly.pdbx_strand_id
1 'polypeptide(L)'
;IYPQHVAEAARAETTAYSVEQTKKLFLEKLVIDYDLVFVFTIASSRSPMYENVKQAALTILNEYKAPRLAAGIKTPFAMRVIDTQNCFGAQAIPVIECVRMLKAGESHNRVRERVEYLVQNTFGYLLPRDLKQLRARAQKRGDKSVGLVQYLSGSALDVKPVVRGYRNNTGPVARVRHFEEGSAKVFKYAERQVLKGLLTPTLLIEYG
;
A
#
# COMPACT_ATOMS: atom_id res chain seq x y z
N ILE A 1 13.63 -5.69 -16.47
CA ILE A 1 14.19 -5.24 -15.17
C ILE A 1 14.13 -6.37 -14.12
N TYR A 2 13.08 -7.17 -14.07
CA TYR A 2 12.90 -8.19 -13.03
C TYR A 2 13.71 -9.50 -13.20
N PRO A 3 13.90 -10.06 -14.39
CA PRO A 3 14.61 -11.36 -14.51
C PRO A 3 16.05 -11.33 -14.00
N GLN A 4 16.73 -10.19 -14.12
CA GLN A 4 18.12 -10.02 -13.69
C GLN A 4 18.28 -10.01 -12.15
N HIS A 5 17.21 -9.67 -11.41
CA HIS A 5 17.24 -9.56 -9.95
C HIS A 5 16.57 -10.72 -9.20
N VAL A 6 15.94 -11.66 -9.92
CA VAL A 6 15.26 -12.80 -9.28
C VAL A 6 16.24 -13.67 -8.47
N ALA A 7 17.43 -13.89 -8.99
CA ALA A 7 18.49 -14.63 -8.29
C ALA A 7 18.98 -13.90 -7.02
N GLU A 8 18.90 -12.56 -6.99
CA GLU A 8 19.32 -11.71 -5.88
C GLU A 8 18.17 -11.36 -4.94
N ALA A 9 16.93 -11.72 -5.28
CA ALA A 9 15.74 -11.38 -4.50
C ALA A 9 15.81 -11.85 -3.04
N ALA A 10 16.51 -12.95 -2.77
CA ALA A 10 16.74 -13.43 -1.41
C ALA A 10 17.68 -12.53 -0.59
N ARG A 11 18.51 -11.72 -1.24
CA ARG A 11 19.44 -10.77 -0.63
C ARG A 11 18.88 -9.34 -0.60
N ALA A 12 17.85 -9.06 -1.38
CA ALA A 12 17.26 -7.74 -1.46
C ALA A 12 16.63 -7.35 -0.12
N GLU A 13 16.98 -6.15 0.34
CA GLU A 13 16.43 -5.53 1.54
C GLU A 13 15.75 -4.22 1.17
N THR A 14 14.67 -3.91 1.86
CA THR A 14 13.98 -2.62 1.73
C THR A 14 14.02 -1.91 3.06
N THR A 15 14.48 -0.66 3.04
CA THR A 15 14.51 0.21 4.21
C THR A 15 13.55 1.38 3.98
N ALA A 16 12.72 1.68 4.98
CA ALA A 16 11.88 2.87 4.94
C ALA A 16 12.75 4.12 5.01
N TYR A 17 12.39 5.17 4.28
CA TYR A 17 13.02 6.46 4.44
C TYR A 17 12.83 6.97 5.88
N SER A 18 13.88 7.60 6.43
CA SER A 18 13.78 8.30 7.70
C SER A 18 12.90 9.55 7.56
N VAL A 19 12.57 10.14 8.69
CA VAL A 19 11.85 11.44 8.75
C VAL A 19 12.63 12.51 7.98
N GLU A 20 13.94 12.60 8.20
CA GLU A 20 14.82 13.59 7.58
C GLU A 20 14.96 13.37 6.07
N GLN A 21 15.13 12.11 5.65
CA GLN A 21 15.20 11.78 4.22
C GLN A 21 13.88 12.13 3.51
N THR A 22 12.74 11.81 4.12
CA THR A 22 11.41 12.14 3.60
C THR A 22 11.21 13.65 3.54
N LYS A 23 11.53 14.36 4.62
CA LYS A 23 11.45 15.82 4.69
C LYS A 23 12.27 16.48 3.59
N LYS A 24 13.54 16.10 3.46
CA LYS A 24 14.45 16.65 2.45
C LYS A 24 13.87 16.43 1.05
N LEU A 25 13.49 15.20 0.71
CA LEU A 25 12.92 14.86 -0.59
C LEU A 25 11.68 15.71 -0.93
N PHE A 26 10.78 15.90 0.03
CA PHE A 26 9.53 16.60 -0.19
C PHE A 26 9.72 18.11 -0.28
N LEU A 27 10.59 18.70 0.53
CA LEU A 27 10.94 20.13 0.43
C LEU A 27 11.61 20.46 -0.90
N GLU A 28 12.50 19.59 -1.39
CA GLU A 28 13.23 19.81 -2.64
C GLU A 28 12.38 19.56 -3.90
N LYS A 29 11.39 18.62 -3.85
CA LYS A 29 10.71 18.13 -5.05
C LYS A 29 9.22 18.48 -5.13
N LEU A 30 8.55 18.65 -4.00
CA LEU A 30 7.08 18.75 -3.99
C LEU A 30 6.59 20.14 -3.55
N VAL A 31 7.25 20.75 -2.59
CA VAL A 31 6.79 22.01 -1.99
C VAL A 31 6.77 23.17 -2.99
N ILE A 32 7.68 23.16 -3.98
CA ILE A 32 7.74 24.21 -4.99
C ILE A 32 6.76 23.95 -6.13
N ASP A 33 6.59 22.68 -6.54
CA ASP A 33 5.85 22.36 -7.75
C ASP A 33 4.33 22.19 -7.52
N TYR A 34 3.91 22.00 -6.26
CA TYR A 34 2.52 21.66 -5.93
C TYR A 34 1.97 22.45 -4.75
N ASP A 35 0.69 22.78 -4.79
CA ASP A 35 -0.02 23.41 -3.66
C ASP A 35 -0.61 22.36 -2.71
N LEU A 36 -0.89 21.15 -3.22
CA LEU A 36 -1.42 20.04 -2.43
C LEU A 36 -0.80 18.71 -2.84
N VAL A 37 -0.40 17.93 -1.86
CA VAL A 37 0.14 16.58 -2.05
C VAL A 37 -0.63 15.58 -1.21
N PHE A 38 -1.15 14.52 -1.84
CA PHE A 38 -1.63 13.32 -1.18
C PHE A 38 -0.53 12.25 -1.19
N VAL A 39 -0.15 11.77 -0.02
CA VAL A 39 0.87 10.73 0.14
C VAL A 39 0.20 9.46 0.64
N PHE A 40 0.30 8.40 -0.14
CA PHE A 40 -0.24 7.10 0.23
C PHE A 40 0.92 6.18 0.64
N THR A 41 0.79 5.55 1.79
CA THR A 41 1.80 4.65 2.31
C THR A 41 1.26 3.22 2.41
N ILE A 42 2.16 2.26 2.41
CA ILE A 42 1.83 0.89 2.81
C ILE A 42 1.28 0.89 4.24
N ALA A 43 0.48 -0.14 4.56
CA ALA A 43 -0.08 -0.36 5.89
C ALA A 43 0.94 -0.07 7.01
N SER A 44 0.55 0.77 7.97
CA SER A 44 1.38 1.16 9.12
C SER A 44 1.80 -0.04 9.96
N SER A 45 1.00 -1.12 9.98
CA SER A 45 1.34 -2.40 10.62
C SER A 45 2.49 -3.15 9.92
N ARG A 46 2.91 -2.72 8.71
CA ARG A 46 3.91 -3.41 7.88
C ARG A 46 5.21 -2.63 7.68
N SER A 47 5.19 -1.33 7.93
CA SER A 47 6.35 -0.47 7.71
C SER A 47 6.24 0.78 8.57
N PRO A 48 7.35 1.32 9.08
CA PRO A 48 7.36 2.62 9.75
C PRO A 48 7.15 3.80 8.78
N MET A 49 6.99 3.54 7.48
CA MET A 49 6.87 4.58 6.44
C MET A 49 5.75 5.57 6.75
N TYR A 50 4.58 5.10 7.19
CA TYR A 50 3.46 5.98 7.52
C TYR A 50 3.83 6.99 8.62
N GLU A 51 4.38 6.52 9.72
CA GLU A 51 4.76 7.39 10.85
C GLU A 51 5.90 8.34 10.47
N ASN A 52 6.90 7.85 9.73
CA ASN A 52 8.01 8.69 9.27
C ASN A 52 7.52 9.82 8.35
N VAL A 53 6.66 9.49 7.37
CA VAL A 53 6.08 10.48 6.45
C VAL A 53 5.17 11.46 7.20
N LYS A 54 4.37 10.99 8.14
CA LYS A 54 3.49 11.83 8.96
C LYS A 54 4.28 12.83 9.80
N GLN A 55 5.35 12.39 10.45
CA GLN A 55 6.24 13.28 11.20
C GLN A 55 6.95 14.29 10.28
N ALA A 56 7.45 13.83 9.13
CA ALA A 56 8.04 14.72 8.13
C ALA A 56 7.03 15.78 7.65
N ALA A 57 5.78 15.38 7.40
CA ALA A 57 4.72 16.28 6.97
C ALA A 57 4.45 17.40 7.98
N LEU A 58 4.43 17.10 9.27
CA LEU A 58 4.26 18.10 10.33
C LEU A 58 5.39 19.15 10.31
N THR A 59 6.64 18.71 10.14
CA THR A 59 7.80 19.60 10.03
C THR A 59 7.74 20.44 8.75
N ILE A 60 7.43 19.82 7.61
CA ILE A 60 7.29 20.49 6.31
C ILE A 60 6.24 21.60 6.38
N LEU A 61 5.11 21.36 7.01
CA LEU A 61 4.03 22.35 7.14
C LEU A 61 4.45 23.59 7.98
N ASN A 62 5.48 23.47 8.79
CA ASN A 62 6.08 24.61 9.48
C ASN A 62 7.16 25.34 8.66
N GLU A 63 7.83 24.65 7.74
CA GLU A 63 9.01 25.14 7.02
C GLU A 63 8.74 25.52 5.55
N TYR A 64 7.65 25.11 4.93
CA TYR A 64 7.39 25.29 3.50
C TYR A 64 7.35 26.75 3.02
N LYS A 65 7.04 27.70 3.92
CA LYS A 65 6.82 29.11 3.55
C LYS A 65 8.06 29.76 2.97
N ALA A 66 9.21 29.57 3.59
CA ALA A 66 10.44 30.23 3.17
C ALA A 66 10.87 29.82 1.75
N PRO A 67 10.99 28.53 1.38
CA PRO A 67 11.33 28.15 0.03
C PRO A 67 10.29 28.59 -1.02
N ARG A 68 8.99 28.56 -0.69
CA ARG A 68 7.94 29.05 -1.62
C ARG A 68 8.04 30.55 -1.85
N LEU A 69 8.25 31.34 -0.82
CA LEU A 69 8.44 32.79 -0.96
C LEU A 69 9.69 33.13 -1.78
N ALA A 70 10.79 32.40 -1.57
CA ALA A 70 12.00 32.58 -2.37
C ALA A 70 11.77 32.25 -3.86
N ALA A 71 10.87 31.33 -4.15
CA ALA A 71 10.43 30.98 -5.51
C ALA A 71 9.31 31.90 -6.06
N GLY A 72 8.90 32.92 -5.33
CA GLY A 72 7.83 33.84 -5.73
C GLY A 72 6.41 33.27 -5.58
N ILE A 73 6.24 32.13 -4.92
CA ILE A 73 4.98 31.42 -4.75
C ILE A 73 4.29 31.89 -3.47
N LYS A 74 3.10 32.47 -3.60
CA LYS A 74 2.33 33.03 -2.46
C LYS A 74 1.23 32.09 -1.97
N THR A 75 0.86 31.06 -2.75
CA THR A 75 -0.16 30.10 -2.36
C THR A 75 0.28 29.20 -1.22
N PRO A 76 -0.61 28.79 -0.31
CA PRO A 76 -0.27 27.88 0.76
C PRO A 76 0.02 26.47 0.21
N PHE A 77 0.87 25.74 0.92
CA PHE A 77 1.10 24.31 0.68
C PHE A 77 0.32 23.46 1.67
N ALA A 78 -0.28 22.42 1.19
CA ALA A 78 -0.99 21.44 2.01
C ALA A 78 -0.51 20.01 1.70
N MET A 79 -0.55 19.17 2.72
CA MET A 79 -0.13 17.78 2.63
C MET A 79 -1.10 16.88 3.38
N ARG A 80 -1.45 15.74 2.79
CA ARG A 80 -2.31 14.71 3.38
C ARG A 80 -1.62 13.38 3.31
N VAL A 81 -1.31 12.80 4.47
CA VAL A 81 -0.68 11.48 4.58
C VAL A 81 -1.76 10.45 4.91
N ILE A 82 -1.86 9.43 4.10
CA ILE A 82 -2.90 8.40 4.18
C ILE A 82 -2.23 7.04 4.33
N ASP A 83 -2.48 6.39 5.46
CA ASP A 83 -2.22 4.96 5.62
C ASP A 83 -3.24 4.18 4.79
N THR A 84 -2.80 3.48 3.75
CA THR A 84 -3.71 2.67 2.94
C THR A 84 -4.26 1.46 3.69
N GLN A 85 -3.70 1.15 4.87
CA GLN A 85 -4.06 0.01 5.71
C GLN A 85 -4.02 -1.33 4.96
N ASN A 86 -3.29 -1.35 3.84
CA ASN A 86 -3.21 -2.49 2.94
C ASN A 86 -1.80 -2.61 2.36
N CYS A 87 -1.59 -3.66 1.59
CA CYS A 87 -0.34 -3.95 0.91
C CYS A 87 -0.63 -4.48 -0.51
N PHE A 88 0.45 -4.68 -1.31
CA PHE A 88 0.35 -5.12 -2.70
C PHE A 88 -0.53 -4.17 -3.53
N GLY A 89 -1.17 -4.65 -4.56
CA GLY A 89 -2.01 -3.89 -5.46
C GLY A 89 -3.20 -3.18 -4.80
N ALA A 90 -3.67 -3.66 -3.65
CA ALA A 90 -4.77 -3.04 -2.92
C ALA A 90 -4.50 -1.57 -2.51
N GLN A 91 -3.23 -1.18 -2.37
CA GLN A 91 -2.86 0.21 -2.09
C GLN A 91 -3.21 1.15 -3.24
N ALA A 92 -3.25 0.65 -4.48
CA ALA A 92 -3.48 1.48 -5.65
C ALA A 92 -4.95 1.92 -5.81
N ILE A 93 -5.91 1.20 -5.23
CA ILE A 93 -7.33 1.53 -5.37
C ILE A 93 -7.65 2.95 -4.88
N PRO A 94 -7.34 3.34 -3.64
CA PRO A 94 -7.58 4.71 -3.18
C PRO A 94 -6.77 5.76 -3.96
N VAL A 95 -5.58 5.40 -4.46
CA VAL A 95 -4.74 6.31 -5.29
C VAL A 95 -5.43 6.58 -6.63
N ILE A 96 -5.90 5.55 -7.31
CA ILE A 96 -6.61 5.67 -8.60
C ILE A 96 -7.86 6.55 -8.45
N GLU A 97 -8.64 6.33 -7.40
CA GLU A 97 -9.83 7.13 -7.12
C GLU A 97 -9.48 8.58 -6.78
N CYS A 98 -8.43 8.81 -5.98
CA CYS A 98 -7.92 10.16 -5.70
C CYS A 98 -7.60 10.92 -6.99
N VAL A 99 -6.83 10.30 -7.89
CA VAL A 99 -6.46 10.92 -9.17
C VAL A 99 -7.71 11.18 -10.04
N ARG A 100 -8.64 10.22 -10.08
CA ARG A 100 -9.90 10.37 -10.83
C ARG A 100 -10.72 11.56 -10.35
N MET A 101 -10.87 11.70 -9.03
CA MET A 101 -11.63 12.80 -8.44
C MET A 101 -10.95 14.15 -8.61
N LEU A 102 -9.63 14.23 -8.44
CA LEU A 102 -8.86 15.45 -8.66
C LEU A 102 -8.97 15.91 -10.13
N LYS A 103 -8.89 14.98 -11.09
CA LYS A 103 -9.09 15.28 -12.51
C LYS A 103 -10.51 15.73 -12.83
N ALA A 104 -11.50 15.31 -12.07
CA ALA A 104 -12.89 15.75 -12.18
C ALA A 104 -13.16 17.11 -11.50
N GLY A 105 -12.13 17.74 -10.89
CA GLY A 105 -12.27 19.03 -10.21
C GLY A 105 -12.93 18.97 -8.84
N GLU A 106 -13.02 17.79 -8.24
CA GLU A 106 -13.59 17.64 -6.90
C GLU A 106 -12.76 18.37 -5.84
N SER A 107 -13.43 18.90 -4.82
CA SER A 107 -12.75 19.58 -3.73
C SER A 107 -11.85 18.63 -2.92
N HIS A 108 -10.74 19.15 -2.42
CA HIS A 108 -9.75 18.37 -1.66
C HIS A 108 -10.34 17.65 -0.44
N ASN A 109 -11.35 18.24 0.21
CA ASN A 109 -12.04 17.61 1.33
C ASN A 109 -12.87 16.42 0.89
N ARG A 110 -13.64 16.55 -0.20
CA ARG A 110 -14.39 15.42 -0.78
C ARG A 110 -13.47 14.28 -1.22
N VAL A 111 -12.34 14.62 -1.86
CA VAL A 111 -11.32 13.64 -2.23
C VAL A 111 -10.82 12.89 -1.00
N ARG A 112 -10.45 13.63 0.07
CA ARG A 112 -9.98 13.02 1.31
C ARG A 112 -11.01 12.08 1.92
N GLU A 113 -12.23 12.53 2.13
CA GLU A 113 -13.32 11.73 2.71
C GLU A 113 -13.57 10.45 1.90
N ARG A 114 -13.61 10.58 0.58
CA ARG A 114 -13.79 9.43 -0.31
C ARG A 114 -12.65 8.43 -0.23
N VAL A 115 -11.42 8.92 -0.23
CA VAL A 115 -10.22 8.09 -0.14
C VAL A 115 -10.15 7.36 1.21
N GLU A 116 -10.40 8.06 2.32
CA GLU A 116 -10.45 7.47 3.65
C GLU A 116 -11.56 6.41 3.75
N TYR A 117 -12.72 6.66 3.16
CA TYR A 117 -13.78 5.66 3.07
C TYR A 117 -13.36 4.41 2.28
N LEU A 118 -12.69 4.60 1.14
CA LEU A 118 -12.19 3.47 0.33
C LEU A 118 -11.12 2.68 1.06
N VAL A 119 -10.19 3.34 1.74
CA VAL A 119 -9.18 2.66 2.58
C VAL A 119 -9.83 1.70 3.56
N GLN A 120 -10.92 2.12 4.23
CA GLN A 120 -11.65 1.28 5.18
C GLN A 120 -12.45 0.14 4.54
N ASN A 121 -12.61 0.15 3.22
CA ASN A 121 -13.45 -0.80 2.49
C ASN A 121 -12.72 -1.52 1.34
N THR A 122 -11.39 -1.38 1.27
CA THR A 122 -10.57 -2.07 0.27
C THR A 122 -10.02 -3.37 0.84
N PHE A 123 -10.20 -4.45 0.09
CA PHE A 123 -9.68 -5.78 0.40
C PHE A 123 -8.58 -6.15 -0.60
N GLY A 124 -7.45 -6.60 -0.10
CA GLY A 124 -6.40 -7.22 -0.90
C GLY A 124 -6.38 -8.74 -0.68
N TYR A 125 -6.23 -9.51 -1.76
CA TYR A 125 -6.07 -10.96 -1.69
C TYR A 125 -4.77 -11.35 -2.36
N LEU A 126 -3.99 -12.21 -1.72
CA LEU A 126 -2.75 -12.75 -2.22
C LEU A 126 -2.81 -14.28 -2.19
N LEU A 127 -2.53 -14.90 -3.32
CA LEU A 127 -2.27 -16.33 -3.41
C LEU A 127 -0.80 -16.53 -3.83
N PRO A 128 0.09 -16.92 -2.92
CA PRO A 128 1.50 -17.08 -3.26
C PRO A 128 1.74 -18.37 -4.06
N ARG A 129 2.52 -18.28 -5.12
CA ARG A 129 2.98 -19.43 -5.88
C ARG A 129 4.06 -20.20 -5.13
N ASP A 130 5.00 -19.45 -4.51
CA ASP A 130 6.09 -20.00 -3.70
C ASP A 130 6.01 -19.51 -2.25
N LEU A 131 5.85 -20.47 -1.35
CA LEU A 131 5.81 -20.22 0.09
C LEU A 131 7.22 -20.03 0.70
N LYS A 132 8.27 -20.54 0.06
CA LYS A 132 9.65 -20.47 0.61
C LYS A 132 10.10 -19.01 0.68
N GLN A 133 9.88 -18.24 -0.39
CA GLN A 133 10.23 -16.82 -0.40
C GLN A 133 9.40 -16.01 0.60
N LEU A 134 8.10 -16.30 0.70
CA LEU A 134 7.23 -15.62 1.65
C LEU A 134 7.67 -15.88 3.10
N ARG A 135 8.03 -17.12 3.42
CA ARG A 135 8.57 -17.52 4.75
C ARG A 135 9.89 -16.81 5.05
N ALA A 136 10.83 -16.85 4.12
CA ALA A 136 12.16 -16.22 4.31
C ALA A 136 12.03 -14.71 4.58
N ARG A 137 11.16 -14.01 3.85
CA ARG A 137 10.90 -12.58 4.05
C ARG A 137 10.20 -12.29 5.37
N ALA A 138 9.22 -13.10 5.76
CA ALA A 138 8.52 -12.94 7.03
C ALA A 138 9.46 -13.14 8.24
N GLN A 139 10.35 -14.13 8.18
CA GLN A 139 11.36 -14.40 9.21
C GLN A 139 12.38 -13.25 9.32
N LYS A 140 12.91 -12.74 8.19
CA LYS A 140 13.86 -11.62 8.19
C LYS A 140 13.29 -10.34 8.82
N ARG A 141 12.01 -10.08 8.64
CA ARG A 141 11.35 -8.86 9.15
C ARG A 141 10.92 -8.95 10.61
N GLY A 142 11.13 -10.10 11.28
CA GLY A 142 10.61 -10.31 12.63
C GLY A 142 9.09 -10.11 12.69
N ASP A 143 8.40 -10.47 11.60
CA ASP A 143 6.99 -10.24 11.43
C ASP A 143 6.21 -10.98 12.52
N LYS A 144 5.75 -10.21 13.52
CA LYS A 144 4.97 -10.72 14.66
C LYS A 144 3.57 -11.19 14.27
N SER A 145 3.23 -11.23 12.99
CA SER A 145 2.05 -11.96 12.54
C SER A 145 2.30 -13.47 12.69
N VAL A 146 2.46 -13.87 13.94
CA VAL A 146 2.72 -15.24 14.41
C VAL A 146 1.78 -16.23 13.73
N GLY A 147 0.54 -15.83 13.45
CA GLY A 147 -0.44 -16.63 12.75
C GLY A 147 -0.05 -16.99 11.31
N LEU A 148 0.55 -16.09 10.54
CA LEU A 148 0.93 -16.39 9.15
C LEU A 148 2.16 -17.30 9.09
N VAL A 149 3.17 -17.05 9.93
CA VAL A 149 4.40 -17.88 9.98
C VAL A 149 4.10 -19.27 10.54
N GLN A 150 3.34 -19.38 11.62
CA GLN A 150 2.90 -20.68 12.17
C GLN A 150 2.02 -21.44 11.18
N TYR A 151 1.09 -20.75 10.52
CA TYR A 151 0.24 -21.33 9.51
C TYR A 151 1.03 -21.90 8.33
N LEU A 152 2.12 -21.23 7.94
CA LEU A 152 3.00 -21.66 6.86
C LEU A 152 3.97 -22.77 7.30
N SER A 153 4.33 -22.86 8.58
CA SER A 153 5.27 -23.87 9.08
C SER A 153 4.64 -25.22 9.35
N GLY A 154 3.32 -25.29 9.57
CA GLY A 154 2.60 -26.53 9.86
C GLY A 154 2.14 -27.36 8.67
N SER A 155 2.30 -26.89 7.43
CA SER A 155 1.83 -27.61 6.25
C SER A 155 2.93 -28.46 5.61
N ALA A 156 2.98 -29.73 5.94
CA ALA A 156 3.87 -30.74 5.31
C ALA A 156 3.47 -31.07 3.86
N LEU A 157 2.37 -30.57 3.36
CA LEU A 157 1.82 -30.86 2.04
C LEU A 157 1.55 -29.56 1.30
N ASP A 158 1.58 -29.55 -0.02
CA ASP A 158 1.43 -28.48 -1.02
C ASP A 158 0.16 -27.60 -0.86
N VAL A 159 -0.11 -27.16 0.38
CA VAL A 159 -1.25 -26.33 0.73
C VAL A 159 -0.82 -24.87 0.73
N LYS A 160 -1.46 -24.09 -0.11
CA LYS A 160 -1.22 -22.65 -0.27
C LYS A 160 -2.31 -21.84 0.45
N PRO A 161 -1.92 -20.83 1.26
CA PRO A 161 -2.89 -19.94 1.87
C PRO A 161 -3.41 -18.91 0.85
N VAL A 162 -4.68 -18.60 0.90
CA VAL A 162 -5.20 -17.33 0.39
C VAL A 162 -5.11 -16.34 1.53
N VAL A 163 -4.27 -15.33 1.38
CA VAL A 163 -4.03 -14.29 2.39
C VAL A 163 -4.88 -13.07 2.06
N ARG A 164 -5.55 -12.53 3.05
CA ARG A 164 -6.31 -11.28 2.93
C ARG A 164 -5.62 -10.17 3.70
N GLY A 165 -5.46 -9.01 3.04
CA GLY A 165 -5.14 -7.72 3.67
C GLY A 165 -6.40 -6.87 3.82
N TYR A 166 -6.63 -6.33 5.01
CA TYR A 166 -7.77 -5.48 5.31
C TYR A 166 -7.57 -4.75 6.64
N ARG A 167 -7.70 -3.42 6.64
CA ARG A 167 -7.62 -2.57 7.85
C ARG A 167 -6.40 -2.88 8.73
N ASN A 168 -5.22 -2.79 8.15
CA ASN A 168 -3.94 -3.11 8.80
C ASN A 168 -3.77 -4.57 9.25
N ASN A 169 -4.75 -5.43 9.04
CA ASN A 169 -4.65 -6.86 9.32
C ASN A 169 -4.31 -7.65 8.05
N THR A 170 -3.41 -8.59 8.19
CA THR A 170 -3.05 -9.52 7.10
C THR A 170 -3.00 -10.93 7.65
N GLY A 171 -3.80 -11.81 7.09
CA GLY A 171 -3.85 -13.20 7.54
C GLY A 171 -4.50 -14.15 6.54
N PRO A 172 -4.35 -15.46 6.73
CA PRO A 172 -4.95 -16.46 5.88
C PRO A 172 -6.46 -16.51 6.09
N VAL A 173 -7.21 -16.57 4.99
CA VAL A 173 -8.67 -16.67 4.98
C VAL A 173 -9.17 -17.95 4.32
N ALA A 174 -8.33 -18.64 3.56
CA ALA A 174 -8.63 -19.92 2.95
C ALA A 174 -7.35 -20.73 2.69
N ARG A 175 -7.52 -22.01 2.38
CA ARG A 175 -6.47 -22.94 1.99
C ARG A 175 -6.83 -23.59 0.67
N VAL A 176 -5.85 -23.71 -0.22
CA VAL A 176 -6.00 -24.42 -1.51
C VAL A 176 -4.82 -25.35 -1.72
N ARG A 177 -5.00 -26.44 -2.44
CA ARG A 177 -3.91 -27.40 -2.72
C ARG A 177 -3.08 -26.97 -3.93
N HIS A 178 -3.72 -26.54 -4.99
CA HIS A 178 -3.06 -26.16 -6.24
C HIS A 178 -3.25 -24.67 -6.52
N PHE A 179 -2.23 -24.04 -7.10
CA PHE A 179 -2.26 -22.60 -7.39
C PHE A 179 -3.38 -22.26 -8.38
N GLU A 180 -3.55 -23.08 -9.42
CA GLU A 180 -4.53 -22.87 -10.48
C GLU A 180 -5.96 -22.96 -9.94
N GLU A 181 -6.25 -23.98 -9.13
CA GLU A 181 -7.54 -24.13 -8.45
C GLU A 181 -7.81 -22.96 -7.51
N GLY A 182 -6.79 -22.57 -6.75
CA GLY A 182 -6.86 -21.41 -5.84
C GLY A 182 -7.13 -20.11 -6.58
N SER A 183 -6.43 -19.88 -7.68
CA SER A 183 -6.63 -18.71 -8.52
C SER A 183 -8.06 -18.66 -9.06
N ALA A 184 -8.57 -19.77 -9.60
CA ALA A 184 -9.95 -19.85 -10.09
C ALA A 184 -10.98 -19.53 -8.99
N LYS A 185 -10.76 -20.02 -7.75
CA LYS A 185 -11.63 -19.70 -6.60
C LYS A 185 -11.59 -18.23 -6.21
N VAL A 186 -10.39 -17.60 -6.22
CA VAL A 186 -10.22 -16.17 -5.92
C VAL A 186 -10.92 -15.34 -7.01
N PHE A 187 -10.74 -15.66 -8.28
CA PHE A 187 -11.42 -14.95 -9.38
C PHE A 187 -12.93 -15.11 -9.32
N LYS A 188 -13.45 -16.30 -9.06
CA LYS A 188 -14.89 -16.52 -8.88
C LYS A 188 -15.46 -15.76 -7.68
N TYR A 189 -14.66 -15.60 -6.62
CA TYR A 189 -15.04 -14.74 -5.50
C TYR A 189 -15.09 -13.27 -5.93
N ALA A 190 -14.05 -12.78 -6.62
CA ALA A 190 -14.00 -11.41 -7.13
C ALA A 190 -15.17 -11.10 -8.08
N GLU A 191 -15.47 -11.98 -9.01
CA GLU A 191 -16.63 -11.87 -9.90
C GLU A 191 -17.94 -11.66 -9.11
N ARG A 192 -18.17 -12.48 -8.08
CA ARG A 192 -19.35 -12.34 -7.22
C ARG A 192 -19.40 -10.99 -6.49
N GLN A 193 -18.25 -10.41 -6.13
CA GLN A 193 -18.23 -9.07 -5.53
C GLN A 193 -18.51 -7.99 -6.58
N VAL A 194 -17.99 -8.13 -7.79
CA VAL A 194 -18.29 -7.22 -8.91
C VAL A 194 -19.79 -7.21 -9.21
N LEU A 195 -20.43 -8.37 -9.27
CA LEU A 195 -21.88 -8.50 -9.51
C LEU A 195 -22.73 -7.87 -8.40
N LYS A 196 -22.23 -7.80 -7.17
CA LYS A 196 -22.90 -7.10 -6.05
C LYS A 196 -22.75 -5.57 -6.11
N GLY A 197 -21.86 -5.09 -6.96
CA GLY A 197 -21.47 -3.70 -7.06
C GLY A 197 -20.22 -3.38 -6.26
N LEU A 198 -19.30 -2.68 -6.90
CA LEU A 198 -18.08 -2.17 -6.27
C LEU A 198 -18.27 -0.70 -5.85
N LEU A 199 -17.58 -0.28 -4.80
CA LEU A 199 -17.59 1.11 -4.34
C LEU A 199 -16.92 2.07 -5.33
N THR A 200 -16.03 1.56 -6.17
CA THR A 200 -15.38 2.27 -7.29
C THR A 200 -15.27 1.28 -8.45
N PRO A 201 -15.39 1.73 -9.72
CA PRO A 201 -15.35 0.85 -10.88
C PRO A 201 -13.93 0.32 -11.16
N THR A 202 -13.25 -0.15 -10.13
CA THR A 202 -11.85 -0.58 -10.22
C THR A 202 -11.64 -1.91 -9.51
N LEU A 203 -11.16 -2.89 -10.26
CA LEU A 203 -10.60 -4.14 -9.77
C LEU A 203 -9.16 -4.21 -10.24
N LEU A 204 -8.21 -4.36 -9.32
CA LEU A 204 -6.80 -4.49 -9.66
C LEU A 204 -6.37 -5.96 -9.56
N ILE A 205 -5.72 -6.44 -10.60
CA ILE A 205 -5.10 -7.76 -10.65
C ILE A 205 -3.60 -7.56 -10.81
N GLU A 206 -2.84 -8.11 -9.87
CA GLU A 206 -1.38 -8.11 -9.87
C GLU A 206 -0.88 -9.53 -9.97
N TYR A 207 0.08 -9.77 -10.84
CA TYR A 207 0.77 -11.06 -10.98
C TYR A 207 2.27 -10.83 -11.18
N GLY A 208 3.08 -11.76 -10.67
CA GLY A 208 4.54 -11.74 -10.73
C GLY A 208 5.12 -13.15 -10.66
#